data_e92b64ae7881efce855ff679ffc521d6
#
_entry.id   e92b64ae7881efce855ff679ffc521d6
#
_cell.length_a   1.000
_cell.length_b   1.000
_cell.length_c   1.000
_cell.angle_alpha   90.00
_cell.angle_beta   90.00
_cell.angle_gamma   90.00
#
_symmetry.space_group_name_H-M   'P 1'
#
loop_
_entity.id
_entity.type
_entity.pdbx_description
1 polymer ?
#
loop_
_entity_poly.entity_id
_entity_poly.type
_entity_poly.pdbx_seq_one_letter_code
_entity_poly.pdbx_strand_id
1 'polypeptide(L)' 'MKSFFWDFFGPRAEGTAQHFLLHLREFLSKNQCPEMPTGLRSEGVGHQAVFCSPPLEYQAAIERSLRPRRSTEE' A
#
# COMPACT_ATOMS: atom_id res chain seq x y z
N MET A 1 14.86 1.35 -4.19
CA MET A 1 13.68 1.95 -3.55
C MET A 1 12.82 0.86 -2.95
N LYS A 2 12.36 1.06 -1.74
CA LYS A 2 11.58 0.04 -1.04
C LYS A 2 10.09 0.25 -1.33
N SER A 3 9.39 -0.84 -1.63
CA SER A 3 7.95 -0.81 -1.83
C SER A 3 7.27 -1.70 -0.81
N PHE A 4 6.16 -1.22 -0.28
CA PHE A 4 5.35 -1.97 0.67
C PHE A 4 4.10 -2.49 0.00
N PHE A 5 3.64 -3.66 0.43
CA PHE A 5 2.46 -4.30 -0.14
C PHE A 5 1.51 -4.76 0.95
N TRP A 6 0.22 -4.56 0.70
CA TRP A 6 -0.85 -5.08 1.53
C TRP A 6 -1.69 -6.01 0.65
N ASP A 7 -1.77 -7.28 1.01
CA ASP A 7 -2.40 -8.30 0.19
C ASP A 7 -3.83 -8.57 0.66
N PHE A 8 -4.72 -8.74 -0.30
CA PHE A 8 -6.12 -9.04 -0.05
C PHE A 8 -6.52 -10.24 -0.88
N PHE A 9 -7.24 -11.18 -0.28
CA PHE A 9 -7.58 -12.44 -0.90
C PHE A 9 -9.08 -12.68 -0.87
N GLY A 10 -9.58 -13.49 -1.82
CA GLY A 10 -10.96 -13.90 -1.87
C GLY A 10 -11.75 -13.20 -2.95
N PRO A 11 -13.07 -13.53 -3.07
CA PRO A 11 -13.90 -12.99 -4.15
C PRO A 11 -14.12 -11.48 -4.06
N ARG A 12 -13.88 -10.88 -2.91
CA ARG A 12 -14.04 -9.43 -2.73
C ARG A 12 -12.71 -8.71 -2.62
N ALA A 13 -11.62 -9.35 -2.99
CA ALA A 13 -10.28 -8.78 -2.83
C ALA A 13 -10.16 -7.43 -3.53
N GLU A 14 -10.68 -7.29 -4.74
CA GLU A 14 -10.57 -6.06 -5.50
C GLU A 14 -11.25 -4.89 -4.78
N GLY A 15 -12.50 -5.08 -4.34
CA GLY A 15 -13.22 -4.02 -3.64
C GLY A 15 -12.55 -3.64 -2.33
N THR A 16 -12.09 -4.63 -1.57
CA THR A 16 -11.41 -4.38 -0.31
C THR A 16 -10.10 -3.64 -0.53
N ALA A 17 -9.35 -4.03 -1.56
CA ALA A 17 -8.09 -3.38 -1.89
C ALA A 17 -8.31 -1.93 -2.32
N GLN A 18 -9.34 -1.66 -3.12
CA GLN A 18 -9.67 -0.29 -3.53
C GLN A 18 -10.00 0.58 -2.32
N HIS A 19 -10.75 0.03 -1.39
CA HIS A 19 -11.12 0.75 -0.16
C HIS A 19 -9.87 1.06 0.67
N PHE A 20 -8.97 0.09 0.80
CA PHE A 20 -7.72 0.30 1.51
C PHE A 20 -6.88 1.37 0.83
N LEU A 21 -6.80 1.35 -0.50
CA LEU A 21 -6.02 2.34 -1.24
C LEU A 21 -6.54 3.75 -0.99
N LEU A 22 -7.87 3.90 -0.93
CA LEU A 22 -8.46 5.19 -0.61
C LEU A 22 -8.00 5.67 0.77
N HIS A 23 -8.06 4.79 1.76
CA HIS A 23 -7.62 5.14 3.11
C HIS A 23 -6.12 5.40 3.19
N LEU A 24 -5.34 4.66 2.42
CA LEU A 24 -3.89 4.90 2.34
C LEU A 24 -3.61 6.31 1.85
N ARG A 25 -4.29 6.71 0.77
CA ARG A 25 -4.10 8.04 0.21
C ARG A 25 -4.55 9.14 1.18
N GLU A 26 -5.64 8.89 1.90
CA GLU A 26 -6.09 9.82 2.94
C GLU A 26 -5.08 9.94 4.07
N PHE A 27 -4.51 8.82 4.48
CA PHE A 27 -3.48 8.81 5.52
C PHE A 27 -2.26 9.63 5.09
N LEU A 28 -1.81 9.43 3.87
CA LEU A 28 -0.64 10.15 3.36
C LEU A 28 -0.92 11.66 3.28
N SER A 29 -2.09 12.03 2.81
CA SER A 29 -2.47 13.43 2.71
C SER A 29 -2.59 14.08 4.10
N LYS A 30 -3.24 13.38 5.03
CA LYS A 30 -3.46 13.88 6.39
C LYS A 30 -2.15 14.08 7.13
N ASN A 31 -1.16 13.26 6.86
CA ASN A 31 0.13 13.35 7.50
C ASN A 31 1.14 14.18 6.71
N GLN A 32 0.64 14.88 5.68
CA GLN A 32 1.45 15.80 4.88
C GLN A 32 2.65 15.11 4.23
N CYS A 33 2.47 13.85 3.86
CA CYS A 33 3.52 13.13 3.16
C CYS A 33 3.62 13.62 1.73
N PRO A 34 4.81 13.59 1.12
CA PRO A 34 4.96 13.96 -0.28
C PRO A 34 4.26 12.95 -1.18
N GLU A 35 4.02 13.33 -2.42
CA GLU A 35 3.49 12.40 -3.40
C GLU A 35 4.45 11.23 -3.56
N MET A 36 3.90 10.04 -3.67
CA MET A 36 4.68 8.84 -3.85
C MET A 36 3.88 7.84 -4.67
N PRO A 37 4.52 6.90 -5.36
CA PRO A 37 3.80 5.89 -6.12
C PRO A 37 2.91 5.04 -5.21
N THR A 38 1.64 4.96 -5.55
CA THR A 38 0.67 4.08 -4.89
C THR A 38 -0.25 3.50 -5.95
N GLY A 39 -0.85 2.36 -5.67
CA GLY A 39 -1.81 1.81 -6.60
C GLY A 39 -2.24 0.41 -6.23
N LEU A 40 -3.02 -0.17 -7.14
CA LEU A 40 -3.48 -1.54 -7.05
C LEU A 40 -2.70 -2.39 -8.04
N ARG A 41 -2.50 -3.64 -7.67
CA ARG A 41 -1.82 -4.60 -8.51
C ARG A 41 -2.55 -5.93 -8.41
N SER A 42 -2.94 -6.49 -9.56
CA SER A 42 -3.53 -7.82 -9.59
C SER A 42 -2.41 -8.85 -9.53
N GLU A 43 -2.45 -9.70 -8.52
CA GLU A 43 -1.44 -10.74 -8.33
C GLU A 43 -1.91 -12.11 -8.80
N GLY A 44 -3.20 -12.20 -9.18
CA GLY A 44 -3.78 -13.44 -9.64
C GLY A 44 -5.26 -13.46 -9.33
N VAL A 45 -5.91 -14.57 -9.63
CA VAL A 45 -7.33 -14.73 -9.35
C VAL A 45 -7.57 -14.70 -7.85
N GLY A 46 -8.43 -13.78 -7.42
CA GLY A 46 -8.74 -13.64 -6.00
C GLY A 46 -7.62 -13.10 -5.14
N HIS A 47 -6.62 -12.47 -5.76
CA HIS A 47 -5.51 -11.88 -5.02
C HIS A 47 -5.19 -10.50 -5.58
N GLN A 48 -5.43 -9.47 -4.78
CA GLN A 48 -5.11 -8.09 -5.11
C GLN A 48 -4.14 -7.55 -4.08
N ALA A 49 -3.25 -6.66 -4.53
CA ALA A 49 -2.31 -6.01 -3.62
C ALA A 49 -2.40 -4.50 -3.79
N VAL A 50 -2.28 -3.80 -2.68
CA VAL A 50 -2.08 -2.36 -2.69
C VAL A 50 -0.59 -2.13 -2.47
N PHE A 51 0.00 -1.21 -3.21
CA PHE A 51 1.41 -0.92 -3.03
C PHE A 51 1.65 0.56 -2.76
N CYS A 52 2.79 0.83 -2.13
CA CYS A 52 3.24 2.17 -1.82
C CYS A 52 4.77 2.16 -1.84
N SER A 53 5.36 3.14 -2.51
CA SER A 53 6.83 3.24 -2.63
C SER A 53 7.28 4.56 -2.03
N PRO A 54 7.42 4.64 -0.70
CA PRO A 54 7.74 5.90 -0.04
C PRO A 54 9.22 6.27 -0.13
N PRO A 55 9.52 7.57 -0.05
CA PRO A 55 10.91 7.99 0.14
C PRO A 55 11.47 7.45 1.45
N LEU A 56 12.80 7.37 1.53
CA LEU A 56 13.47 6.74 2.67
C LEU A 56 13.02 7.31 4.02
N GLU A 57 12.85 8.62 4.13
CA GLU A 57 12.51 9.24 5.40
C GLU A 57 11.11 8.90 5.90
N TYR A 58 10.24 8.38 5.03
CA TYR A 58 8.88 8.02 5.41
C TYR A 58 8.66 6.52 5.58
N GLN A 59 9.66 5.70 5.24
CA GLN A 59 9.51 4.25 5.25
C GLN A 59 9.20 3.70 6.64
N ALA A 60 9.95 4.12 7.64
CA ALA A 60 9.75 3.60 9.00
C ALA A 60 8.38 3.99 9.57
N ALA A 61 7.94 5.23 9.30
CA ALA A 61 6.66 5.69 9.79
C ALA A 61 5.49 4.93 9.16
N ILE A 62 5.56 4.71 7.85
CA ILE A 62 4.50 3.98 7.14
C ILE A 62 4.48 2.52 7.59
N GLU A 63 5.65 1.91 7.70
CA GLU A 63 5.73 0.52 8.13
C GLU A 63 5.13 0.33 9.53
N ARG A 64 5.46 1.23 10.44
CA ARG A 64 4.96 1.16 11.80
C ARG A 64 3.45 1.40 11.90
N SER A 65 2.95 2.37 11.15
CA SER A 65 1.55 2.77 11.23
C SER A 65 0.61 1.86 10.47
N LEU A 66 1.02 1.35 9.33
CA LEU A 66 0.14 0.61 8.42
C LEU A 66 0.48 -0.87 8.30
N ARG A 67 1.61 -1.30 8.81
CA ARG A 67 2.03 -2.70 8.92
C ARG A 67 1.82 -3.49 7.63
N PRO A 68 2.63 -3.20 6.59
CA PRO A 68 2.50 -3.95 5.34
C PRO A 68 2.80 -5.43 5.52
N ARG A 69 2.16 -6.24 4.67
CA ARG A 69 2.32 -7.69 4.73
C ARG A 69 3.68 -8.13 4.18
N ARG A 70 4.21 -7.40 3.22
CA ARG A 70 5.50 -7.72 2.63
C ARG A 70 6.11 -6.44 2.07
N SER A 71 7.40 -6.52 1.79
CA SER A 71 8.09 -5.40 1.18
C SER A 71 9.11 -5.93 0.18
N THR A 72 9.46 -5.11 -0.80
CA THR A 72 10.51 -5.42 -1.77
C THR A 72 11.49 -4.29 -1.80
N GLU A 73 12.74 -4.63 -2.11
CA GLU A 73 13.81 -3.65 -2.24
C GLU A 73 14.33 -3.69 -3.67
N GLU A 74 14.39 -2.53 -4.31
CA GLU A 74 14.90 -2.43 -5.68
C GLU A 74 16.06 -1.46 -5.78
#